data_d8fee0eda5fbc02fe773684db3987ae9
#
_entry.id   d8fee0eda5fbc02fe773684db3987ae9
#
_cell.length_a   1.000
_cell.length_b   1.000
_cell.length_c   1.000
_cell.angle_alpha   90.00
_cell.angle_beta   90.00
_cell.angle_gamma   90.00
#
_symmetry.space_group_name_H-M   'P 1'
#
loop_
_entity.id
_entity.type
_entity.pdbx_description
1 polymer ?
#
loop_
_entity_poly.entity_id
_entity_poly.type
_entity_poly.pdbx_seq_one_letter_code
_entity_poly.pdbx_strand_id
1 'polypeptide(L)'
;MDYNQILAKRIQELCELKQISIEILGQKARISERTMARIVGGLYKNPGMATIFSIAYALDMTMAEFLDFPEINDYEFSESGLEDPE
;
A
#
# COMPACT_ATOMS: atom_id res chain seq x y z
N MET A 1 10.64 1.42 10.31
CA MET A 1 9.96 1.23 9.03
C MET A 1 8.88 2.29 8.91
N ASP A 2 8.89 3.04 7.85
CA ASP A 2 7.91 4.09 7.75
C ASP A 2 6.63 3.57 7.11
N TYR A 3 5.64 4.41 7.08
CA TYR A 3 4.31 4.09 6.59
C TYR A 3 4.33 3.52 5.17
N ASN A 4 5.12 4.13 4.30
CA ASN A 4 5.19 3.69 2.92
C ASN A 4 5.80 2.31 2.78
N GLN A 5 6.79 2.02 3.61
CA GLN A 5 7.42 0.70 3.62
C GLN A 5 6.47 -0.37 4.14
N ILE A 6 5.67 0.00 5.13
CA ILE A 6 4.68 -0.93 5.69
C ILE A 6 3.65 -1.29 4.64
N LEU A 7 3.17 -0.30 3.90
CA LEU A 7 2.21 -0.57 2.83
C LEU A 7 2.82 -1.39 1.70
N ALA A 8 4.07 -1.08 1.34
CA ALA A 8 4.77 -1.84 0.29
C ALA A 8 4.86 -3.31 0.67
N LYS A 9 5.21 -3.58 1.91
CA LYS A 9 5.33 -4.95 2.39
C LYS A 9 3.98 -5.65 2.36
N ARG A 10 2.92 -4.97 2.79
CA ARG A 10 1.58 -5.54 2.76
C ARG A 10 1.18 -5.94 1.35
N ILE A 11 1.44 -5.05 0.38
CA ILE A 11 1.08 -5.33 -1.01
C ILE A 11 1.85 -6.54 -1.52
N GLN A 12 3.14 -6.60 -1.23
CA GLN A 12 3.97 -7.73 -1.68
C GLN A 12 3.48 -9.03 -1.07
N GLU A 13 3.16 -9.03 0.20
CA GLU A 13 2.68 -10.23 0.87
C GLU A 13 1.35 -10.70 0.31
N LEU A 14 0.45 -9.76 0.03
CA LEU A 14 -0.84 -10.11 -0.53
C LEU A 14 -0.71 -10.64 -1.95
N CYS A 15 0.21 -10.10 -2.73
CA CYS A 15 0.45 -10.61 -4.08
C CYS A 15 0.96 -12.04 -4.03
N GLU A 16 1.86 -12.32 -3.10
CA GLU A 16 2.35 -13.69 -2.93
C GLU A 16 1.23 -14.63 -2.50
N LEU A 17 0.46 -14.19 -1.53
CA LEU A 17 -0.62 -15.01 -1.00
C LEU A 17 -1.66 -15.32 -2.06
N LYS A 18 -2.00 -14.34 -2.87
CA LYS A 18 -3.03 -14.49 -3.90
C LYS A 18 -2.48 -14.95 -5.24
N GLN A 19 -1.18 -15.16 -5.32
CA GLN A 19 -0.51 -15.64 -6.53
C GLN A 19 -0.77 -14.76 -7.72
N ILE A 20 -0.60 -13.46 -7.51
CA ILE A 20 -0.75 -12.47 -8.56
C ILE A 20 0.54 -11.65 -8.63
N SER A 21 1.02 -11.38 -9.83
CA SER A 21 2.23 -10.60 -9.98
C SER A 21 1.95 -9.12 -9.75
N ILE A 22 3.00 -8.38 -9.42
CA ILE A 22 2.88 -6.94 -9.25
C ILE A 22 2.42 -6.28 -10.54
N GLU A 23 2.88 -6.79 -11.68
CA GLU A 23 2.48 -6.28 -12.99
C GLU A 23 0.99 -6.41 -13.21
N ILE A 24 0.48 -7.60 -12.93
CA ILE A 24 -0.95 -7.85 -13.12
C ILE A 24 -1.77 -7.02 -12.14
N LEU A 25 -1.29 -6.90 -10.92
CA LEU A 25 -1.97 -6.06 -9.94
C LEU A 25 -2.05 -4.63 -10.43
N GLY A 26 -0.95 -4.11 -10.96
CA GLY A 26 -0.95 -2.74 -11.49
C GLY A 26 -1.93 -2.56 -12.62
N GLN A 27 -2.01 -3.53 -13.51
CA GLN A 27 -2.95 -3.47 -14.62
C GLN A 27 -4.40 -3.45 -14.11
N LYS A 28 -4.70 -4.30 -13.16
CA LYS A 28 -6.04 -4.35 -12.60
C LYS A 28 -6.40 -3.08 -11.84
N ALA A 29 -5.43 -2.49 -11.18
CA ALA A 29 -5.64 -1.27 -10.40
C ALA A 29 -5.56 -0.02 -11.27
N ARG A 30 -5.18 -0.18 -12.55
CA ARG A 30 -5.01 0.92 -13.48
C ARG A 30 -3.93 1.88 -13.03
N ILE A 31 -2.85 1.32 -12.51
CA ILE A 31 -1.70 2.07 -12.07
C ILE A 31 -0.55 1.70 -13.00
N SER A 32 0.20 2.72 -13.45
CA SER A 32 1.29 2.48 -14.39
C SER A 32 2.36 1.61 -13.75
N GLU A 33 3.12 0.92 -14.60
CA GLU A 33 4.21 0.08 -14.15
C GLU A 33 5.21 0.86 -13.30
N ARG A 34 5.51 2.06 -13.74
CA ARG A 34 6.47 2.90 -13.04
C ARG A 34 5.98 3.24 -11.64
N THR A 35 4.71 3.62 -11.54
CA THR A 35 4.13 3.99 -10.25
C THR A 35 4.05 2.76 -9.34
N MET A 36 3.66 1.60 -9.88
CA MET A 36 3.61 0.39 -9.09
C MET A 36 4.99 0.03 -8.54
N ALA A 37 6.02 0.16 -9.37
CA ALA A 37 7.37 -0.14 -8.93
C ALA A 37 7.77 0.75 -7.76
N ARG A 38 7.39 2.03 -7.79
CA ARG A 38 7.70 2.93 -6.70
C ARG A 38 6.92 2.61 -5.44
N ILE A 39 5.66 2.23 -5.61
CA ILE A 39 4.82 1.87 -4.47
C ILE A 39 5.38 0.64 -3.76
N VAL A 40 5.65 -0.43 -4.51
CA VAL A 40 6.12 -1.67 -3.89
C VAL A 40 7.57 -1.57 -3.42
N GLY A 41 8.29 -0.57 -3.90
CA GLY A 41 9.64 -0.30 -3.41
C GLY A 41 9.67 0.59 -2.18
N GLY A 42 8.51 1.06 -1.73
CA GLY A 42 8.45 1.94 -0.57
C GLY A 42 8.91 3.35 -0.86
N LEU A 43 9.01 3.71 -2.15
CA LEU A 43 9.53 5.01 -2.56
C LEU A 43 8.44 6.04 -2.88
N TYR A 44 7.21 5.57 -3.03
CA TYR A 44 6.11 6.46 -3.37
C TYR A 44 5.58 7.08 -2.09
N LYS A 45 5.83 8.35 -1.92
CA LYS A 45 5.46 9.05 -0.69
C LYS A 45 3.97 9.37 -0.70
N ASN A 46 3.34 9.08 0.42
CA ASN A 46 1.95 9.46 0.66
C ASN A 46 1.00 9.04 -0.47
N PRO A 47 0.91 7.74 -0.74
CA PRO A 47 -0.07 7.28 -1.72
C PRO A 47 -1.45 7.72 -1.25
N GLY A 48 -2.20 8.30 -2.17
CA GLY A 48 -3.52 8.79 -1.84
C GLY A 48 -4.51 7.67 -1.60
N MET A 49 -5.61 8.05 -0.98
CA MET A 49 -6.68 7.11 -0.67
C MET A 49 -7.18 6.39 -1.91
N ALA A 50 -7.32 7.14 -3.01
CA ALA A 50 -7.81 6.55 -4.26
C ALA A 50 -6.87 5.48 -4.77
N THR A 51 -5.56 5.71 -4.66
CA THR A 51 -4.58 4.73 -5.10
C THR A 51 -4.66 3.47 -4.26
N ILE A 52 -4.74 3.64 -2.95
CA ILE A 52 -4.83 2.49 -2.04
C ILE A 52 -6.12 1.73 -2.28
N PHE A 53 -7.21 2.45 -2.48
CA PHE A 53 -8.50 1.84 -2.76
C PHE A 53 -8.46 1.01 -4.05
N SER A 54 -7.81 1.55 -5.09
CA SER A 54 -7.69 0.83 -6.35
C SER A 54 -6.91 -0.47 -6.18
N ILE A 55 -5.86 -0.44 -5.37
CA ILE A 55 -5.05 -1.62 -5.12
C ILE A 55 -5.87 -2.66 -4.35
N ALA A 56 -6.57 -2.23 -3.32
CA ALA A 56 -7.41 -3.14 -2.54
C ALA A 56 -8.47 -3.78 -3.43
N TYR A 57 -9.13 -2.97 -4.23
CA TYR A 57 -10.17 -3.46 -5.13
C TYR A 57 -9.60 -4.48 -6.12
N ALA A 58 -8.42 -4.21 -6.65
CA ALA A 58 -7.79 -5.13 -7.60
C ALA A 58 -7.39 -6.45 -6.93
N LEU A 59 -7.26 -6.45 -5.62
CA LEU A 59 -6.98 -7.65 -4.86
C LEU A 59 -8.25 -8.31 -4.33
N ASP A 60 -9.41 -7.82 -4.75
CA ASP A 60 -10.71 -8.32 -4.30
C ASP A 60 -10.88 -8.17 -2.80
N MET A 61 -10.43 -7.05 -2.28
CA MET A 61 -10.51 -6.76 -0.85
C MET A 61 -11.21 -5.44 -0.63
N THR A 62 -11.90 -5.33 0.49
CA THR A 62 -12.39 -4.03 0.92
C THR A 62 -11.21 -3.24 1.47
N MET A 63 -11.40 -1.95 1.59
CA MET A 63 -10.38 -1.11 2.19
C MET A 63 -10.09 -1.55 3.62
N ALA A 64 -11.14 -1.88 4.36
CA ALA A 64 -10.98 -2.33 5.73
C ALA A 64 -10.16 -3.60 5.83
N GLU A 65 -10.42 -4.55 4.92
CA GLU A 65 -9.66 -5.80 4.90
C GLU A 65 -8.20 -5.54 4.55
N PHE A 66 -7.98 -4.69 3.57
CA PHE A 66 -6.63 -4.40 3.12
C PHE A 66 -5.79 -3.78 4.24
N LEU A 67 -6.40 -2.89 5.02
CA LEU A 67 -5.69 -2.17 6.07
C LEU A 67 -5.68 -2.88 7.41
N ASP A 68 -6.30 -4.04 7.50
CA ASP A 68 -6.35 -4.77 8.77
C ASP A 68 -5.20 -5.75 8.86
N PHE A 69 -4.04 -5.25 9.26
CA PHE A 69 -2.88 -6.10 9.48
C PHE A 69 -2.04 -5.49 10.62
N PRO A 70 -1.29 -6.33 11.33
CA PRO A 70 -0.66 -5.89 12.59
C PRO A 70 0.26 -4.68 12.43
N GLU A 71 1.06 -4.65 11.40
CA GLU A 71 2.04 -3.58 11.23
C GLU A 71 1.38 -2.21 11.12
N ILE A 72 0.22 -2.13 10.46
CA ILE A 72 -0.46 -0.86 10.35
C ILE A 72 -1.31 -0.58 11.59
N ASN A 73 -1.92 -1.64 12.15
CA ASN A 73 -2.75 -1.47 13.33
C ASN A 73 -1.94 -1.01 14.53
N ASP A 74 -0.71 -1.50 14.62
CA ASP A 74 0.17 -1.17 15.74
C ASP A 74 1.07 0.02 15.45
N TYR A 75 0.94 0.61 14.27
CA TYR A 75 1.79 1.71 13.88
C TYR A 75 1.52 2.93 14.74
N GLU A 76 2.57 3.47 15.34
CA GLU A 76 2.46 4.66 16.17
C GLU A 76 2.95 5.85 15.40
N PHE A 77 2.08 6.81 15.18
CA PHE A 77 2.48 8.05 14.57
C PHE A 77 3.23 8.86 15.62
N SER A 78 4.48 9.13 15.34
CA SER A 78 5.26 9.93 16.26
C SER A 78 4.72 11.35 16.29
N GLU A 79 5.05 12.06 17.34
CA GLU A 79 4.64 13.43 17.47
C GLU A 79 5.07 14.24 16.26
N SER A 80 6.29 14.03 15.82
CA SER A 80 6.77 14.79 14.66
C SER A 80 6.01 14.42 13.42
N GLY A 81 5.56 13.16 13.29
CA GLY A 81 4.79 12.75 12.14
C GLY A 81 3.40 13.32 12.13
N LEU A 82 2.86 13.56 13.28
CA LEU A 82 1.51 14.10 13.38
C LEU A 82 1.46 15.59 13.24
N GLU A 83 2.49 16.27 13.74
CA GLU A 83 2.46 17.69 13.74
C GLU A 83 2.94 18.26 12.49
N ASP A 84 3.45 17.65 11.68
CA ASP A 84 3.88 18.19 10.58
C ASP A 84 3.08 18.71 9.86
N PRO A 85 2.89 19.30 9.55
CA PRO A 85 2.88 19.84 8.83
C PRO A 85 2.80 21.02 8.91
N GLU A 86 2.80 21.35 9.35
CA GLU A 86 2.64 22.41 9.26
C GLU A 86 3.11 22.88 9.04
#